data_5aad423d70137aabc9868c11821a337a
#
_entry.id   5aad423d70137aabc9868c11821a337a
#
_cell.length_a   1.000
_cell.length_b   1.000
_cell.length_c   1.000
_cell.angle_alpha   90.00
_cell.angle_beta   90.00
_cell.angle_gamma   90.00
#
_symmetry.space_group_name_H-M   'P 1'
#
loop_
_entity.id
_entity.type
_entity.pdbx_description
1 polymer ?
#
loop_
_entity_poly.entity_id
_entity_poly.type
_entity_poly.pdbx_seq_one_letter_code
_entity_poly.pdbx_strand_id
1 'polypeptide(L)'
;AGNFRGGSKVFELQNAYVSFLGFTMGYDYSTFMDLAALPPSIDYAGPAGQVFSRATLLRYERAFGKGWKAGVGIEMPVVDGITNQSVNISNQRMPNFPAYIQYAWNKSSHIRVAGIVRNMTYENLVAQRAESKAGWGVFAASTFNVTSKLNFYGQATYGRGISQFLNDISNLDVDLVPDPEAKGKMQVLPMMGWYAGLQYNITPKVFVSSTYSQTRLYSENDYPVTPSDQYRYGQYLVVNIFWNVNANLQVGAEYLRGWRTDFNDMTRHANRLNVSAQYNF
;
A
#
# COMPACT_ATOMS: atom_id res chain seq x y z
N ALA A 1 -16.71 5.79 -7.87
CA ALA A 1 -15.79 5.99 -8.98
C ALA A 1 -16.08 4.93 -10.04
N GLY A 2 -16.12 5.29 -11.32
CA GLY A 2 -16.32 4.36 -12.41
C GLY A 2 -15.00 4.15 -13.16
N ASN A 3 -14.58 2.90 -13.31
CA ASN A 3 -13.46 2.56 -14.17
C ASN A 3 -13.98 2.20 -15.57
N PHE A 4 -13.38 2.81 -16.59
CA PHE A 4 -13.63 2.47 -17.99
C PHE A 4 -12.51 1.53 -18.47
N ARG A 5 -12.77 0.21 -18.45
CA ARG A 5 -11.90 -0.78 -19.08
C ARG A 5 -12.66 -1.43 -20.23
N GLY A 6 -12.08 -1.41 -21.42
CA GLY A 6 -12.58 -2.19 -22.55
C GLY A 6 -14.01 -1.87 -23.01
N GLY A 7 -14.48 -0.62 -22.88
CA GLY A 7 -15.81 -0.20 -23.33
C GLY A 7 -16.97 -0.55 -22.39
N SER A 8 -16.75 -1.29 -21.31
CA SER A 8 -17.76 -1.55 -20.29
C SER A 8 -17.61 -0.58 -19.12
N LYS A 9 -18.74 -0.03 -18.65
CA LYS A 9 -18.80 0.80 -17.43
C LYS A 9 -18.89 -0.13 -16.25
N VAL A 10 -17.81 -0.28 -15.49
CA VAL A 10 -17.81 -1.03 -14.22
C VAL A 10 -17.91 -0.04 -13.08
N PHE A 11 -18.94 -0.20 -12.24
CA PHE A 11 -19.04 0.53 -10.98
C PHE A 11 -18.19 -0.22 -9.95
N GLU A 12 -17.20 0.45 -9.40
CA GLU A 12 -16.35 -0.08 -8.36
C GLU A 12 -16.68 0.58 -7.02
N LEU A 13 -17.04 -0.23 -6.03
CA LEU A 13 -17.28 0.26 -4.68
C LEU A 13 -15.96 0.72 -4.08
N GLN A 14 -15.85 2.00 -3.75
CA GLN A 14 -14.65 2.56 -3.12
C GLN A 14 -14.73 2.47 -1.59
N ASN A 15 -15.84 2.90 -1.01
CA ASN A 15 -16.09 2.86 0.42
C ASN A 15 -17.59 2.71 0.69
N ALA A 16 -17.94 1.86 1.66
CA ALA A 16 -19.30 1.70 2.17
C ALA A 16 -19.22 1.26 3.65
N TYR A 17 -19.30 2.22 4.57
CA TYR A 17 -19.15 1.96 5.98
C TYR A 17 -20.06 2.86 6.82
N VAL A 18 -20.26 2.47 8.07
CA VAL A 18 -20.88 3.27 9.12
C VAL A 18 -19.90 3.48 10.26
N SER A 19 -19.93 4.67 10.89
CA SER A 19 -19.09 4.98 12.05
C SER A 19 -19.94 5.48 13.20
N PHE A 20 -19.73 4.93 14.41
CA PHE A 20 -20.45 5.28 15.62
C PHE A 20 -19.59 5.02 16.87
N LEU A 21 -19.48 5.98 17.74
CA LEU A 21 -18.75 5.89 19.04
C LEU A 21 -17.32 5.36 18.93
N GLY A 22 -16.62 5.72 17.85
CA GLY A 22 -15.25 5.26 17.59
C GLY A 22 -15.15 3.92 16.85
N PHE A 23 -16.26 3.21 16.66
CA PHE A 23 -16.33 2.04 15.78
C PHE A 23 -16.58 2.45 14.34
N THR A 24 -15.92 1.77 13.41
CA THR A 24 -16.21 1.81 11.96
C THR A 24 -16.41 0.38 11.48
N MET A 25 -17.52 0.12 10.79
CA MET A 25 -17.86 -1.19 10.24
C MET A 25 -18.29 -1.06 8.79
N GLY A 26 -17.74 -1.88 7.92
CA GLY A 26 -18.04 -1.92 6.49
C GLY A 26 -16.78 -2.04 5.63
N TYR A 27 -16.87 -1.60 4.36
CA TYR A 27 -15.76 -1.60 3.42
C TYR A 27 -15.07 -0.24 3.41
N ASP A 28 -13.84 -0.20 3.91
CA ASP A 28 -13.05 1.03 4.07
C ASP A 28 -11.55 0.76 3.92
N TYR A 29 -10.76 1.79 3.98
CA TYR A 29 -9.31 1.69 4.03
C TYR A 29 -8.84 0.90 5.24
N SER A 30 -7.84 0.04 5.04
CA SER A 30 -7.25 -0.78 6.09
C SER A 30 -6.76 0.08 7.27
N THR A 31 -6.87 -0.49 8.48
CA THR A 31 -6.27 0.07 9.69
C THR A 31 -4.74 0.11 9.61
N PHE A 32 -4.14 -0.76 8.76
CA PHE A 32 -2.71 -0.83 8.46
C PHE A 32 -2.34 0.15 7.34
N MET A 33 -2.80 1.41 7.41
CA MET A 33 -2.35 2.46 6.49
C MET A 33 -2.57 3.87 7.05
N ASP A 34 -1.98 4.87 6.41
CA ASP A 34 -2.10 6.28 6.78
C ASP A 34 -2.34 7.16 5.54
N LEU A 35 -3.59 7.47 5.28
CA LEU A 35 -3.96 8.33 4.15
C LEU A 35 -3.45 9.76 4.27
N ALA A 36 -3.28 10.25 5.51
CA ALA A 36 -2.87 11.64 5.74
C ALA A 36 -1.37 11.87 5.46
N ALA A 37 -0.57 10.81 5.38
CA ALA A 37 0.84 10.88 5.03
C ALA A 37 1.11 10.74 3.53
N LEU A 38 0.06 10.57 2.68
CA LEU A 38 0.23 10.45 1.24
C LEU A 38 0.69 11.75 0.61
N PRO A 39 1.74 11.73 -0.24
CA PRO A 39 2.18 12.90 -0.97
C PRO A 39 1.20 13.26 -2.08
N PRO A 40 1.11 14.56 -2.47
CA PRO A 40 0.30 14.96 -3.60
C PRO A 40 0.76 14.31 -4.90
N SER A 41 -0.18 13.71 -5.65
CA SER A 41 0.07 13.12 -6.98
C SER A 41 -1.21 13.15 -7.82
N ILE A 42 -1.04 13.25 -9.15
CA ILE A 42 -2.12 13.00 -10.13
C ILE A 42 -2.23 11.49 -10.39
N ASP A 43 -1.12 10.74 -10.19
CA ASP A 43 -1.10 9.30 -10.33
C ASP A 43 -1.87 8.63 -9.19
N TYR A 44 -3.05 8.12 -9.49
CA TYR A 44 -3.88 7.41 -8.52
C TYR A 44 -3.24 6.10 -8.03
N ALA A 45 -2.33 5.53 -8.82
CA ALA A 45 -1.70 4.25 -8.54
C ALA A 45 -0.33 4.36 -7.83
N GLY A 46 0.19 5.53 -7.59
CA GLY A 46 1.50 5.73 -6.95
C GLY A 46 1.39 6.29 -5.53
N PRO A 47 2.49 6.35 -4.78
CA PRO A 47 3.84 5.80 -5.00
C PRO A 47 3.95 4.27 -4.89
N ALA A 48 4.95 3.68 -5.55
CA ALA A 48 5.17 2.24 -5.60
C ALA A 48 5.22 1.55 -4.22
N GLY A 49 5.99 2.09 -3.28
CA GLY A 49 6.19 1.54 -1.93
C GLY A 49 5.13 1.95 -0.91
N GLN A 50 4.06 2.56 -1.34
CA GLN A 50 2.95 2.97 -0.48
C GLN A 50 2.20 1.74 0.06
N VAL A 51 1.82 1.80 1.34
CA VAL A 51 0.80 0.89 1.88
C VAL A 51 -0.57 1.42 1.47
N PHE A 52 -1.28 0.65 0.66
CA PHE A 52 -2.61 0.99 0.17
C PHE A 52 -3.48 -0.25 0.04
N SER A 53 -4.48 -0.39 0.89
CA SER A 53 -5.43 -1.51 0.86
C SER A 53 -6.78 -1.09 1.40
N ARG A 54 -7.83 -1.74 0.91
CA ARG A 54 -9.19 -1.67 1.46
C ARG A 54 -9.66 -3.05 1.85
N ALA A 55 -10.46 -3.12 2.89
CA ALA A 55 -11.02 -4.37 3.38
C ALA A 55 -12.43 -4.16 3.96
N THR A 56 -13.22 -5.22 4.00
CA THR A 56 -14.35 -5.28 4.91
C THR A 56 -13.81 -5.43 6.32
N LEU A 57 -14.14 -4.49 7.21
CA LEU A 57 -13.50 -4.38 8.52
C LEU A 57 -14.49 -4.01 9.63
N LEU A 58 -14.08 -4.33 10.84
CA LEU A 58 -14.53 -3.71 12.07
C LEU A 58 -13.30 -3.07 12.73
N ARG A 59 -13.31 -1.75 12.88
CA ARG A 59 -12.22 -0.97 13.49
C ARG A 59 -12.75 -0.18 14.66
N TYR A 60 -11.98 -0.14 15.74
CA TYR A 60 -12.19 0.78 16.85
C TYR A 60 -11.04 1.75 16.96
N GLU A 61 -11.34 3.04 17.04
CA GLU A 61 -10.36 4.12 17.14
C GLU A 61 -10.71 5.04 18.30
N ARG A 62 -9.71 5.44 19.07
CA ARG A 62 -9.88 6.37 20.19
C ARG A 62 -8.74 7.36 20.26
N ALA A 63 -9.09 8.64 20.39
CA ALA A 63 -8.15 9.68 20.80
C ALA A 63 -8.02 9.69 22.34
N PHE A 64 -6.81 9.89 22.85
CA PHE A 64 -6.52 9.97 24.27
C PHE A 64 -5.37 10.97 24.52
N GLY A 65 -5.49 11.72 25.59
CA GLY A 65 -4.52 12.79 25.89
C GLY A 65 -4.42 13.85 24.79
N LYS A 66 -3.33 14.60 24.78
CA LYS A 66 -3.07 15.65 23.81
C LYS A 66 -2.34 15.08 22.59
N GLY A 67 -3.05 14.96 21.46
CA GLY A 67 -2.48 14.56 20.16
C GLY A 67 -2.33 13.04 19.92
N TRP A 68 -2.65 12.19 20.88
CA TRP A 68 -2.57 10.74 20.72
C TRP A 68 -3.88 10.14 20.21
N LYS A 69 -3.74 9.19 19.30
CA LYS A 69 -4.82 8.35 18.77
C LYS A 69 -4.30 6.92 18.61
N ALA A 70 -5.13 5.94 18.94
CA ALA A 70 -4.86 4.54 18.63
C ALA A 70 -6.06 3.89 17.97
N GLY A 71 -5.81 2.84 17.19
CA GLY A 71 -6.83 2.05 16.54
C GLY A 71 -6.43 0.58 16.47
N VAL A 72 -7.44 -0.28 16.56
CA VAL A 72 -7.32 -1.72 16.35
C VAL A 72 -8.40 -2.17 15.38
N GLY A 73 -8.12 -3.15 14.56
CA GLY A 73 -9.05 -3.66 13.55
C GLY A 73 -9.10 -5.18 13.48
N ILE A 74 -10.21 -5.65 12.97
CA ILE A 74 -10.42 -7.01 12.47
C ILE A 74 -10.83 -6.83 11.02
N GLU A 75 -10.05 -7.39 10.07
CA GLU A 75 -10.22 -7.17 8.64
C GLU A 75 -10.35 -8.50 7.91
N MET A 76 -11.28 -8.55 6.94
CA MET A 76 -11.40 -9.74 6.09
C MET A 76 -10.09 -9.98 5.34
N PRO A 77 -9.52 -11.19 5.43
CA PRO A 77 -8.27 -11.51 4.77
C PRO A 77 -8.52 -11.69 3.27
N VAL A 78 -7.68 -11.05 2.47
CA VAL A 78 -7.43 -11.42 1.09
C VAL A 78 -6.01 -11.96 1.07
N VAL A 79 -5.81 -13.15 0.52
CA VAL A 79 -4.50 -13.79 0.42
C VAL A 79 -4.33 -14.26 -1.01
N ASP A 80 -3.33 -13.74 -1.66
CA ASP A 80 -2.93 -14.12 -2.99
C ASP A 80 -1.69 -15.02 -2.92
N GLY A 81 -1.51 -15.88 -3.91
CA GLY A 81 -0.33 -16.73 -3.92
C GLY A 81 -0.09 -17.41 -5.25
N ILE A 82 1.17 -17.68 -5.52
CA ILE A 82 1.57 -18.47 -6.68
C ILE A 82 1.22 -19.94 -6.39
N THR A 83 0.48 -20.55 -7.28
CA THR A 83 0.04 -21.94 -7.16
C THR A 83 0.76 -22.86 -8.15
N ASN A 84 0.82 -24.15 -7.85
CA ASN A 84 1.34 -25.19 -8.74
C ASN A 84 0.63 -26.54 -8.49
N GLN A 85 1.14 -27.62 -9.08
CA GLN A 85 0.55 -28.95 -8.92
C GLN A 85 0.63 -29.53 -7.48
N SER A 86 1.37 -28.89 -6.59
CA SER A 86 1.61 -29.37 -5.21
C SER A 86 0.95 -28.50 -4.15
N VAL A 87 0.59 -27.25 -4.47
CA VAL A 87 0.01 -26.29 -3.54
C VAL A 87 -1.04 -25.42 -4.22
N ASN A 88 -2.08 -25.04 -3.47
CA ASN A 88 -3.13 -24.12 -3.91
C ASN A 88 -3.51 -23.16 -2.78
N ILE A 89 -4.07 -22.01 -3.10
CA ILE A 89 -4.64 -21.09 -2.11
C ILE A 89 -6.00 -21.61 -1.65
N SER A 90 -6.24 -21.58 -0.36
CA SER A 90 -7.48 -22.05 0.26
C SER A 90 -8.30 -20.90 0.82
N ASN A 91 -9.54 -21.19 1.22
CA ASN A 91 -10.37 -20.25 1.95
C ASN A 91 -9.69 -19.87 3.28
N GLN A 92 -9.62 -18.58 3.55
CA GLN A 92 -8.97 -18.07 4.74
C GLN A 92 -9.83 -18.31 5.98
N ARG A 93 -9.21 -18.73 7.08
CA ARG A 93 -9.91 -19.16 8.31
C ARG A 93 -9.87 -18.13 9.42
N MET A 94 -8.93 -17.19 9.36
CA MET A 94 -8.76 -16.17 10.38
C MET A 94 -8.67 -14.78 9.74
N PRO A 95 -9.26 -13.76 10.37
CA PRO A 95 -9.11 -12.38 9.91
C PRO A 95 -7.67 -11.87 10.09
N ASN A 96 -7.36 -10.77 9.44
CA ASN A 96 -6.18 -9.97 9.72
C ASN A 96 -6.43 -9.10 10.97
N PHE A 97 -5.38 -8.88 11.75
CA PHE A 97 -5.43 -8.06 12.98
C PHE A 97 -4.43 -6.89 12.89
N PRO A 98 -4.81 -5.79 12.29
CA PRO A 98 -4.01 -4.56 12.30
C PRO A 98 -4.26 -3.74 13.57
N ALA A 99 -3.22 -3.01 13.99
CA ALA A 99 -3.31 -2.00 15.04
C ALA A 99 -2.34 -0.86 14.77
N TYR A 100 -2.66 0.35 15.25
CA TYR A 100 -1.76 1.49 15.15
C TYR A 100 -1.80 2.39 16.38
N ILE A 101 -0.74 3.17 16.54
CA ILE A 101 -0.68 4.35 17.40
C ILE A 101 -0.20 5.55 16.58
N GLN A 102 -0.78 6.71 16.84
CA GLN A 102 -0.47 7.97 16.17
C GLN A 102 -0.28 9.07 17.20
N TYR A 103 0.72 9.92 16.97
CA TYR A 103 0.91 11.16 17.71
C TYR A 103 0.90 12.35 16.75
N ALA A 104 -0.01 13.29 16.97
CA ALA A 104 -0.12 14.54 16.22
C ALA A 104 0.31 15.71 17.15
N TRP A 105 1.38 16.42 16.78
CA TRP A 105 1.84 17.58 17.57
C TRP A 105 1.24 18.89 17.09
N ASN A 106 0.58 18.87 15.94
CA ASN A 106 -0.27 19.97 15.46
C ASN A 106 -1.31 19.41 14.45
N LYS A 107 -2.14 20.30 13.85
CA LYS A 107 -3.24 19.89 12.95
C LYS A 107 -2.77 19.27 11.62
N SER A 108 -1.54 19.55 11.19
CA SER A 108 -1.00 19.13 9.88
C SER A 108 0.24 18.25 10.01
N SER A 109 0.62 17.86 11.24
CA SER A 109 1.86 17.12 11.47
C SER A 109 1.61 15.99 12.45
N HIS A 110 1.95 14.77 12.03
CA HIS A 110 1.82 13.59 12.86
C HIS A 110 2.84 12.51 12.45
N ILE A 111 3.01 11.55 13.33
CA ILE A 111 3.64 10.27 13.06
C ILE A 111 2.67 9.15 13.45
N ARG A 112 2.56 8.13 12.60
CA ARG A 112 1.82 6.91 12.87
C ARG A 112 2.75 5.71 12.77
N VAL A 113 2.62 4.79 13.72
CA VAL A 113 3.27 3.48 13.67
C VAL A 113 2.16 2.43 13.73
N ALA A 114 2.20 1.45 12.84
CA ALA A 114 1.22 0.37 12.81
C ALA A 114 1.89 -0.99 12.61
N GLY A 115 1.17 -2.03 13.05
CA GLY A 115 1.51 -3.41 12.84
C GLY A 115 0.31 -4.19 12.35
N ILE A 116 0.56 -5.30 11.67
CA ILE A 116 -0.46 -6.28 11.26
C ILE A 116 0.06 -7.69 11.47
N VAL A 117 -0.82 -8.59 11.91
CA VAL A 117 -0.58 -10.03 11.91
C VAL A 117 -1.65 -10.72 11.08
N ARG A 118 -1.23 -11.76 10.36
CA ARG A 118 -2.04 -12.50 9.40
C ARG A 118 -1.86 -14.00 9.60
N ASN A 119 -2.90 -14.77 9.36
CA ASN A 119 -2.83 -16.22 9.19
C ASN A 119 -3.28 -16.56 7.77
N MET A 120 -2.38 -17.10 6.96
CA MET A 120 -2.61 -17.37 5.55
C MET A 120 -2.70 -18.87 5.31
N THR A 121 -3.88 -19.34 4.93
CA THR A 121 -4.18 -20.76 4.75
C THR A 121 -4.01 -21.16 3.28
N TYR A 122 -3.38 -22.30 3.05
CA TYR A 122 -3.19 -22.92 1.75
C TYR A 122 -3.45 -24.44 1.82
N GLU A 123 -3.65 -25.05 0.69
CA GLU A 123 -3.79 -26.50 0.53
C GLU A 123 -2.46 -27.13 0.14
N ASN A 124 -1.97 -28.05 0.94
CA ASN A 124 -0.89 -28.96 0.58
C ASN A 124 -1.50 -30.16 -0.16
N LEU A 125 -1.43 -30.14 -1.49
CA LEU A 125 -2.02 -31.18 -2.35
C LEU A 125 -1.24 -32.51 -2.25
N VAL A 126 0.00 -32.50 -1.82
CA VAL A 126 0.81 -33.70 -1.59
C VAL A 126 0.36 -34.41 -0.32
N ALA A 127 0.16 -33.66 0.76
CA ALA A 127 -0.28 -34.20 2.05
C ALA A 127 -1.83 -34.24 2.18
N GLN A 128 -2.56 -33.73 1.19
CA GLN A 128 -4.03 -33.64 1.14
C GLN A 128 -4.64 -32.98 2.39
N ARG A 129 -4.05 -31.90 2.83
CA ARG A 129 -4.52 -31.13 3.99
C ARG A 129 -4.28 -29.65 3.86
N ALA A 130 -5.10 -28.88 4.58
CA ALA A 130 -4.87 -27.43 4.71
C ALA A 130 -3.77 -27.16 5.74
N GLU A 131 -2.87 -26.26 5.40
CA GLU A 131 -1.79 -25.74 6.25
C GLU A 131 -1.85 -24.22 6.27
N SER A 132 -1.13 -23.59 7.20
CA SER A 132 -1.08 -22.13 7.31
C SER A 132 0.33 -21.61 7.50
N LYS A 133 0.55 -20.38 7.05
CA LYS A 133 1.75 -19.59 7.34
C LYS A 133 1.34 -18.28 8.02
N ALA A 134 2.14 -17.86 8.99
CA ALA A 134 1.98 -16.54 9.60
C ALA A 134 2.61 -15.47 8.70
N GLY A 135 1.86 -14.40 8.46
CA GLY A 135 2.37 -13.17 7.88
C GLY A 135 2.35 -12.05 8.92
N TRP A 136 3.20 -11.07 8.75
CA TRP A 136 3.25 -9.90 9.61
C TRP A 136 3.86 -8.70 8.88
N GLY A 137 3.51 -7.50 9.33
CA GLY A 137 4.09 -6.27 8.82
C GLY A 137 4.13 -5.19 9.88
N VAL A 138 5.07 -4.28 9.71
CA VAL A 138 5.16 -3.04 10.48
C VAL A 138 5.34 -1.87 9.51
N PHE A 139 4.74 -0.73 9.82
CA PHE A 139 5.01 0.48 9.07
C PHE A 139 5.09 1.70 10.00
N ALA A 140 5.83 2.71 9.54
CA ALA A 140 5.81 4.04 10.10
C ALA A 140 5.55 5.04 8.98
N ALA A 141 4.64 5.99 9.22
CA ALA A 141 4.32 7.06 8.29
C ALA A 141 4.27 8.40 9.02
N SER A 142 4.64 9.45 8.32
CA SER A 142 4.64 10.81 8.88
C SER A 142 4.39 11.84 7.80
N THR A 143 3.68 12.89 8.17
CA THR A 143 3.66 14.16 7.45
C THR A 143 3.94 15.28 8.44
N PHE A 144 4.72 16.26 8.02
CA PHE A 144 4.97 17.44 8.85
C PHE A 144 5.45 18.64 8.04
N ASN A 145 5.17 19.82 8.58
CA ASN A 145 5.64 21.07 8.03
C ASN A 145 7.09 21.29 8.48
N VAL A 146 8.04 21.22 7.53
CA VAL A 146 9.46 21.57 7.77
C VAL A 146 9.59 23.08 7.96
N THR A 147 8.85 23.85 7.14
CA THR A 147 8.70 25.31 7.25
C THR A 147 7.26 25.70 6.93
N SER A 148 6.90 26.97 7.00
CA SER A 148 5.59 27.46 6.56
C SER A 148 5.26 27.19 5.09
N LYS A 149 6.26 26.89 4.26
CA LYS A 149 6.12 26.63 2.83
C LYS A 149 6.50 25.21 2.42
N LEU A 150 7.22 24.48 3.25
CA LEU A 150 7.77 23.16 2.91
C LEU A 150 7.16 22.08 3.79
N ASN A 151 6.49 21.11 3.16
CA ASN A 151 5.90 19.95 3.80
C ASN A 151 6.67 18.69 3.41
N PHE A 152 6.85 17.79 4.37
CA PHE A 152 7.41 16.46 4.18
C PHE A 152 6.30 15.40 4.27
N TYR A 153 6.42 14.35 3.47
CA TYR A 153 5.61 13.14 3.48
C TYR A 153 6.52 11.93 3.42
N GLY A 154 6.31 10.95 4.27
CA GLY A 154 7.14 9.76 4.27
C GLY A 154 6.46 8.56 4.88
N GLN A 155 6.83 7.39 4.38
CA GLN A 155 6.42 6.09 4.90
C GLN A 155 7.53 5.08 4.68
N ALA A 156 7.69 4.15 5.62
CA ALA A 156 8.52 2.96 5.46
C ALA A 156 7.77 1.75 6.03
N THR A 157 7.79 0.65 5.32
CA THR A 157 7.10 -0.60 5.64
C THR A 157 8.04 -1.76 5.43
N TYR A 158 8.00 -2.72 6.34
CA TYR A 158 8.69 -4.00 6.22
C TYR A 158 7.82 -5.11 6.78
N GLY A 159 7.88 -6.30 6.16
CA GLY A 159 7.16 -7.45 6.65
C GLY A 159 7.35 -8.69 5.80
N ARG A 160 6.55 -9.71 6.07
CA ARG A 160 6.50 -10.99 5.36
C ARG A 160 5.05 -11.35 5.05
N GLY A 161 4.76 -11.72 3.79
CA GLY A 161 3.39 -12.04 3.36
C GLY A 161 2.43 -10.85 3.50
N ILE A 162 2.86 -9.67 3.04
CA ILE A 162 2.08 -8.42 3.04
C ILE A 162 2.01 -7.78 1.65
N SER A 163 2.17 -8.57 0.58
CA SER A 163 2.19 -8.05 -0.79
C SER A 163 0.91 -7.27 -1.14
N GLN A 164 -0.25 -7.77 -0.73
CA GLN A 164 -1.52 -7.08 -0.98
C GLN A 164 -1.62 -5.67 -0.37
N PHE A 165 -0.75 -5.34 0.60
CA PHE A 165 -0.70 -4.01 1.21
C PHE A 165 0.31 -3.09 0.53
N LEU A 166 1.25 -3.60 -0.25
CA LEU A 166 2.26 -2.82 -0.95
C LEU A 166 1.83 -2.58 -2.40
N ASN A 167 1.62 -1.33 -2.73
CA ASN A 167 0.93 -0.91 -3.95
C ASN A 167 1.49 -1.52 -5.24
N ASP A 168 2.81 -1.54 -5.42
CA ASP A 168 3.47 -2.00 -6.66
C ASP A 168 3.46 -3.53 -6.84
N ILE A 169 3.31 -4.28 -5.75
CA ILE A 169 3.34 -5.76 -5.75
C ILE A 169 2.01 -6.42 -5.34
N SER A 170 0.97 -5.62 -5.13
CA SER A 170 -0.33 -6.12 -4.67
C SER A 170 -1.06 -7.05 -5.66
N ASN A 171 -0.65 -7.05 -6.92
CA ASN A 171 -1.24 -7.90 -7.97
C ASN A 171 -0.25 -8.95 -8.52
N LEU A 172 0.80 -9.28 -7.76
CA LEU A 172 1.82 -10.24 -8.19
C LEU A 172 1.69 -11.61 -7.55
N ASP A 173 0.64 -11.82 -6.74
CA ASP A 173 0.32 -13.10 -6.06
C ASP A 173 1.47 -13.64 -5.19
N VAL A 174 2.19 -12.76 -4.49
CA VAL A 174 3.40 -13.12 -3.74
C VAL A 174 3.25 -13.04 -2.21
N ASP A 175 2.02 -13.05 -1.69
CA ASP A 175 1.77 -13.26 -0.25
C ASP A 175 2.27 -14.65 0.20
N LEU A 176 1.93 -15.67 -0.61
CA LEU A 176 2.38 -17.06 -0.44
C LEU A 176 2.99 -17.56 -1.75
N VAL A 177 4.17 -18.13 -1.68
CA VAL A 177 4.84 -18.73 -2.84
C VAL A 177 5.24 -20.17 -2.57
N PRO A 178 5.29 -21.06 -3.58
CA PRO A 178 5.80 -22.42 -3.39
C PRO A 178 7.22 -22.38 -2.83
N ASP A 179 7.50 -23.25 -1.87
CA ASP A 179 8.83 -23.47 -1.32
C ASP A 179 9.62 -24.39 -2.27
N PRO A 180 10.70 -23.91 -2.91
CA PRO A 180 11.47 -24.74 -3.82
C PRO A 180 12.16 -25.94 -3.15
N GLU A 181 12.48 -25.82 -1.85
CA GLU A 181 13.16 -26.86 -1.09
C GLU A 181 12.20 -27.91 -0.50
N ALA A 182 10.89 -27.60 -0.43
CA ALA A 182 9.90 -28.44 0.23
C ALA A 182 8.62 -28.63 -0.58
N LYS A 183 8.55 -29.73 -1.35
CA LYS A 183 7.36 -30.04 -2.16
C LYS A 183 6.07 -30.09 -1.32
N GLY A 184 5.02 -29.39 -1.78
CA GLY A 184 3.75 -29.29 -1.06
C GLY A 184 3.74 -28.24 0.05
N LYS A 185 4.80 -27.48 0.21
CA LYS A 185 4.88 -26.36 1.17
C LYS A 185 4.84 -25.03 0.47
N MET A 186 4.33 -24.02 1.18
CA MET A 186 4.44 -22.63 0.81
C MET A 186 5.31 -21.85 1.81
N GLN A 187 5.88 -20.75 1.36
CA GLN A 187 6.65 -19.83 2.20
C GLN A 187 6.15 -18.39 2.02
N VAL A 188 6.53 -17.53 2.94
CA VAL A 188 6.27 -16.08 2.94
C VAL A 188 7.58 -15.34 2.72
N LEU A 189 7.63 -14.49 1.72
CA LEU A 189 8.85 -13.75 1.39
C LEU A 189 8.94 -12.45 2.20
N PRO A 190 10.16 -12.03 2.59
CA PRO A 190 10.37 -10.69 3.12
C PRO A 190 10.15 -9.66 2.03
N MET A 191 9.55 -8.52 2.40
CA MET A 191 9.32 -7.42 1.48
C MET A 191 9.32 -6.09 2.21
N MET A 192 9.64 -5.03 1.47
CA MET A 192 9.60 -3.67 1.98
C MET A 192 9.04 -2.72 0.94
N GLY A 193 8.49 -1.60 1.43
CA GLY A 193 8.08 -0.46 0.63
C GLY A 193 8.38 0.83 1.38
N TRP A 194 8.78 1.87 0.67
CA TRP A 194 8.95 3.19 1.27
C TRP A 194 8.78 4.30 0.25
N TYR A 195 8.44 5.47 0.72
CA TYR A 195 8.51 6.70 -0.04
C TYR A 195 8.95 7.87 0.82
N ALA A 196 9.53 8.88 0.17
CA ALA A 196 9.81 10.18 0.73
C ALA A 196 9.42 11.26 -0.30
N GLY A 197 8.62 12.22 0.12
CA GLY A 197 8.11 13.31 -0.71
C GLY A 197 8.25 14.65 -0.03
N LEU A 198 8.43 15.68 -0.86
CA LEU A 198 8.46 17.07 -0.46
C LEU A 198 7.46 17.86 -1.28
N GLN A 199 6.72 18.75 -0.63
CA GLN A 199 5.86 19.74 -1.27
C GLN A 199 6.32 21.13 -0.90
N TYR A 200 6.54 22.00 -1.89
CA TYR A 200 6.89 23.40 -1.68
C TYR A 200 5.78 24.32 -2.20
N ASN A 201 5.22 25.12 -1.32
CA ASN A 201 4.19 26.10 -1.63
C ASN A 201 4.85 27.40 -2.16
N ILE A 202 4.87 27.56 -3.49
CA ILE A 202 5.45 28.75 -4.15
C ILE A 202 4.63 29.98 -3.80
N THR A 203 3.29 29.86 -3.91
CA THR A 203 2.31 30.86 -3.50
C THR A 203 1.17 30.17 -2.74
N PRO A 204 0.21 30.89 -2.14
CA PRO A 204 -0.97 30.27 -1.56
C PRO A 204 -1.83 29.46 -2.55
N LYS A 205 -1.64 29.65 -3.86
CA LYS A 205 -2.41 28.99 -4.91
C LYS A 205 -1.59 27.98 -5.73
N VAL A 206 -0.25 28.05 -5.69
CA VAL A 206 0.62 27.20 -6.53
C VAL A 206 1.61 26.47 -5.67
N PHE A 207 1.67 25.16 -5.85
CA PHE A 207 2.69 24.32 -5.21
C PHE A 207 3.30 23.33 -6.20
N VAL A 208 4.50 22.92 -5.90
CA VAL A 208 5.22 21.83 -6.56
C VAL A 208 5.48 20.72 -5.56
N SER A 209 5.50 19.47 -6.02
CA SER A 209 5.97 18.39 -5.18
C SER A 209 6.83 17.39 -5.97
N SER A 210 7.65 16.66 -5.24
CA SER A 210 8.41 15.54 -5.78
C SER A 210 8.41 14.41 -4.75
N THR A 211 8.23 13.18 -5.24
CA THR A 211 8.24 11.98 -4.40
C THR A 211 9.07 10.90 -5.08
N TYR A 212 9.97 10.30 -4.30
CA TYR A 212 10.67 9.09 -4.68
C TYR A 212 10.19 7.92 -3.82
N SER A 213 10.07 6.75 -4.44
CA SER A 213 9.56 5.55 -3.78
C SER A 213 10.25 4.29 -4.30
N GLN A 214 10.31 3.28 -3.46
CA GLN A 214 10.78 1.95 -3.81
C GLN A 214 9.95 0.86 -3.13
N THR A 215 9.69 -0.22 -3.87
CA THR A 215 9.19 -1.50 -3.34
C THR A 215 10.20 -2.58 -3.64
N ARG A 216 10.43 -3.50 -2.71
CA ARG A 216 11.37 -4.59 -2.89
C ARG A 216 10.83 -5.89 -2.32
N LEU A 217 10.95 -6.95 -3.12
CA LEU A 217 10.76 -8.34 -2.73
C LEU A 217 12.14 -8.99 -2.54
N TYR A 218 12.31 -9.70 -1.45
CA TYR A 218 13.57 -10.39 -1.16
C TYR A 218 13.44 -11.88 -1.45
N SER A 219 14.51 -12.46 -1.99
CA SER A 219 14.66 -13.90 -2.17
C SER A 219 14.83 -14.60 -0.81
N GLU A 220 14.29 -15.79 -0.71
CA GLU A 220 14.48 -16.70 0.44
C GLU A 220 14.27 -18.14 -0.03
N ASN A 221 15.04 -19.10 0.53
CA ASN A 221 14.96 -20.54 0.21
C ASN A 221 14.93 -20.78 -1.30
N ASP A 222 15.93 -20.26 -2.00
CA ASP A 222 16.07 -20.36 -3.47
C ASP A 222 14.86 -19.91 -4.30
N TYR A 223 13.97 -19.10 -3.73
CA TYR A 223 12.87 -18.48 -4.46
C TYR A 223 13.26 -17.06 -4.92
N PRO A 224 12.98 -16.66 -6.16
CA PRO A 224 12.61 -17.53 -7.31
C PRO A 224 13.83 -18.31 -7.82
N VAL A 225 13.59 -19.46 -8.46
CA VAL A 225 14.66 -20.22 -9.12
C VAL A 225 15.26 -19.35 -10.21
N THR A 226 16.57 -19.09 -10.14
CA THR A 226 17.27 -18.20 -11.09
C THR A 226 17.77 -18.94 -12.32
N PRO A 227 17.87 -18.24 -13.49
CA PRO A 227 17.46 -16.86 -13.76
C PRO A 227 15.93 -16.71 -13.83
N SER A 228 15.38 -15.63 -13.27
CA SER A 228 13.94 -15.40 -13.18
C SER A 228 13.57 -13.98 -13.62
N ASP A 229 12.53 -13.85 -14.43
CA ASP A 229 11.92 -12.59 -14.85
C ASP A 229 10.85 -12.09 -13.83
N GLN A 230 10.81 -12.69 -12.63
CA GLN A 230 9.94 -12.26 -11.56
C GLN A 230 10.42 -10.96 -10.94
N TYR A 231 9.47 -10.15 -10.50
CA TYR A 231 9.72 -8.86 -9.87
C TYR A 231 10.64 -8.98 -8.65
N ARG A 232 11.70 -8.17 -8.64
CA ARG A 232 12.63 -8.04 -7.50
C ARG A 232 12.46 -6.70 -6.79
N TYR A 233 12.49 -5.57 -7.52
CA TYR A 233 12.19 -4.25 -6.98
C TYR A 233 11.70 -3.29 -8.05
N GLY A 234 10.84 -2.36 -7.63
CA GLY A 234 10.40 -1.22 -8.41
C GLY A 234 10.82 0.09 -7.77
N GLN A 235 11.11 1.07 -8.61
CA GLN A 235 11.43 2.44 -8.22
C GLN A 235 10.50 3.40 -8.94
N TYR A 236 10.18 4.49 -8.29
CA TYR A 236 9.22 5.46 -8.77
C TYR A 236 9.68 6.86 -8.41
N LEU A 237 9.73 7.74 -9.38
CA LEU A 237 9.97 9.17 -9.21
C LEU A 237 8.84 9.95 -9.85
N VAL A 238 8.23 10.83 -9.10
CA VAL A 238 7.22 11.77 -9.59
C VAL A 238 7.60 13.20 -9.25
N VAL A 239 7.34 14.11 -10.18
CA VAL A 239 7.45 15.56 -10.00
C VAL A 239 6.20 16.19 -10.57
N ASN A 240 5.55 17.06 -9.80
CA ASN A 240 4.31 17.69 -10.23
C ASN A 240 4.21 19.16 -9.82
N ILE A 241 3.30 19.87 -10.50
CA ILE A 241 2.88 21.22 -10.18
C ILE A 241 1.36 21.27 -10.15
N PHE A 242 0.81 21.93 -9.15
CA PHE A 242 -0.63 22.17 -9.01
C PHE A 242 -0.91 23.65 -8.86
N TRP A 243 -2.00 24.09 -9.49
CA TRP A 243 -2.53 25.44 -9.38
C TRP A 243 -4.00 25.39 -8.93
N ASN A 244 -4.29 25.91 -7.75
CA ASN A 244 -5.62 26.18 -7.24
C ASN A 244 -6.14 27.49 -7.89
N VAL A 245 -6.80 27.36 -9.04
CA VAL A 245 -7.30 28.51 -9.80
C VAL A 245 -8.27 29.32 -8.94
N ASN A 246 -9.19 28.62 -8.26
CA ASN A 246 -10.09 29.16 -7.26
C ASN A 246 -10.39 28.09 -6.19
N ALA A 247 -11.36 28.33 -5.30
CA ALA A 247 -11.73 27.40 -4.23
C ALA A 247 -12.25 26.05 -4.72
N ASN A 248 -12.78 26.00 -5.95
CA ASN A 248 -13.45 24.83 -6.52
C ASN A 248 -12.64 24.16 -7.64
N LEU A 249 -11.71 24.85 -8.30
CA LEU A 249 -10.98 24.36 -9.46
C LEU A 249 -9.48 24.27 -9.18
N GLN A 250 -8.94 23.06 -9.26
CA GLN A 250 -7.51 22.79 -9.29
C GLN A 250 -7.11 22.18 -10.63
N VAL A 251 -6.00 22.64 -11.18
CA VAL A 251 -5.35 22.03 -12.35
C VAL A 251 -3.95 21.60 -12.00
N GLY A 252 -3.45 20.57 -12.67
CA GLY A 252 -2.11 20.04 -12.39
C GLY A 252 -1.48 19.37 -13.59
N ALA A 253 -0.15 19.32 -13.56
CA ALA A 253 0.68 18.55 -14.48
C ALA A 253 1.71 17.75 -13.68
N GLU A 254 2.00 16.55 -14.14
CA GLU A 254 2.87 15.60 -13.44
C GLU A 254 3.69 14.80 -14.44
N TYR A 255 4.99 14.70 -14.19
CA TYR A 255 5.88 13.77 -14.85
C TYR A 255 6.25 12.64 -13.91
N LEU A 256 6.13 11.42 -14.40
CA LEU A 256 6.43 10.20 -13.68
C LEU A 256 7.45 9.38 -14.44
N ARG A 257 8.43 8.83 -13.72
CA ARG A 257 9.35 7.83 -14.21
C ARG A 257 9.39 6.64 -13.25
N GLY A 258 9.15 5.44 -13.81
CA GLY A 258 9.22 4.17 -13.10
C GLY A 258 10.33 3.28 -13.65
N TRP A 259 10.91 2.46 -12.77
CA TRP A 259 11.85 1.38 -13.11
C TRP A 259 11.40 0.10 -12.42
N ARG A 260 11.50 -1.00 -13.13
CA ARG A 260 11.33 -2.34 -12.58
C ARG A 260 12.58 -3.16 -12.88
N THR A 261 13.13 -3.78 -11.84
CA THR A 261 14.23 -4.75 -11.96
C THR A 261 13.72 -6.11 -11.50
N ASP A 262 13.94 -7.11 -12.32
CA ASP A 262 13.58 -8.49 -12.07
C ASP A 262 14.74 -9.25 -11.40
N PHE A 263 14.53 -10.50 -10.93
CA PHE A 263 15.56 -11.29 -10.25
C PHE A 263 16.70 -11.72 -11.19
N ASN A 264 16.50 -11.70 -12.50
CA ASN A 264 17.55 -11.88 -13.52
C ASN A 264 18.38 -10.61 -13.81
N ASP A 265 18.25 -9.58 -12.97
CA ASP A 265 18.89 -8.27 -13.07
C ASP A 265 18.52 -7.43 -14.32
N MET A 266 17.52 -7.87 -15.09
CA MET A 266 16.98 -7.06 -16.18
C MET A 266 16.19 -5.88 -15.63
N THR A 267 16.55 -4.67 -16.05
CA THR A 267 15.85 -3.45 -15.68
C THR A 267 15.09 -2.88 -16.87
N ARG A 268 13.81 -2.58 -16.66
CA ARG A 268 12.93 -1.88 -17.60
C ARG A 268 12.49 -0.57 -17.00
N HIS A 269 12.19 0.43 -17.83
CA HIS A 269 11.68 1.72 -17.36
C HIS A 269 10.54 2.23 -18.24
N ALA A 270 9.71 3.09 -17.66
CA ALA A 270 8.65 3.79 -18.36
C ALA A 270 8.57 5.24 -17.89
N ASN A 271 8.08 6.10 -18.77
CA ASN A 271 7.80 7.51 -18.48
C ASN A 271 6.33 7.78 -18.76
N ARG A 272 5.71 8.65 -17.97
CA ARG A 272 4.32 9.08 -18.15
C ARG A 272 4.19 10.57 -17.85
N LEU A 273 3.40 11.26 -18.65
CA LEU A 273 2.95 12.63 -18.40
C LEU A 273 1.45 12.58 -18.09
N ASN A 274 1.07 13.12 -16.95
CA ASN A 274 -0.31 13.25 -16.51
C ASN A 274 -0.70 14.73 -16.47
N VAL A 275 -1.94 15.03 -16.84
CA VAL A 275 -2.57 16.33 -16.61
C VAL A 275 -3.93 16.10 -15.95
N SER A 276 -4.33 17.00 -15.06
CA SER A 276 -5.61 16.92 -14.38
C SER A 276 -6.30 18.27 -14.29
N ALA A 277 -7.62 18.24 -14.30
CA ALA A 277 -8.49 19.31 -13.87
C ALA A 277 -9.53 18.72 -12.93
N GLN A 278 -9.56 19.17 -11.68
CA GLN A 278 -10.48 18.70 -10.65
C GLN A 278 -11.39 19.87 -10.25
N TYR A 279 -12.70 19.63 -10.32
CA TYR A 279 -13.70 20.57 -9.85
C TYR A 279 -14.49 19.98 -8.68
N ASN A 280 -14.54 20.72 -7.57
CA ASN A 280 -15.31 20.36 -6.38
C ASN A 280 -16.53 21.25 -6.27
N PHE A 281 -17.75 20.67 -6.18
CA PHE A 281 -18.99 21.39 -6.05
C PHE A 281 -19.46 21.48 -4.60
#